data_190e6b3ac684e484043da4d11de1cb42
#
_entry.id   190e6b3ac684e484043da4d11de1cb42
#
_cell.length_a   1.000
_cell.length_b   1.000
_cell.length_c   1.000
_cell.angle_alpha   90.00
_cell.angle_beta   90.00
_cell.angle_gamma   90.00
#
_symmetry.space_group_name_H-M   'P 1'
#
loop_
_entity.id
_entity.type
_entity.pdbx_description
1 polymer ?
#
loop_
_entity_poly.entity_id
_entity_poly.type
_entity_poly.pdbx_seq_one_letter_code
_entity_poly.pdbx_strand_id
1 'polypeptide(L)'
;MRLRAVRFLEQNQKAALFLALIVSTFIFRLFALYDSYNTLTEYPYAKVKALLLNQKERIGQNGHRYFILYFRGDDFDFKTLSNISRIGFKNKYTEVTVDTSKLSFTDFLKGAKLPLKNIEPSSYINPVKQPIEEYIRSQHIDERLQELYLNLFLNYDVGGEIDDFISIYGLGAFFAISGLNVALIAAMFFIVFGRAFLFFQDRFFPYANRNLWILSATFLFLLFFAYLTDFTPSFMRAIASFAVIFYFGVVGFKLFGYGSLLVSALLCFAFFPEFVFSIGFWLSFYGVFLIYLFLNSVKIKNKVVLYVALNVWLFFSMAPVLHYLFSVFTVPHLLNPVFAAIFDIFYPVSFAAHIFGFGGIFDGYILEAIISASSIQRYEFFTPLWFFIFFTALSFGAVLYKRLFVVFNITSAIYTLSALWFLVYG
;
A
#
# COMPACT_ATOMS: atom_id res chain seq x y z
N MET A 1 11.59 -16.93 -43.32
CA MET A 1 11.94 -17.74 -42.12
C MET A 1 13.13 -17.16 -41.32
N ARG A 2 14.25 -16.79 -41.97
CA ARG A 2 15.42 -16.17 -41.26
C ARG A 2 15.10 -14.90 -40.46
N LEU A 3 14.31 -13.96 -40.93
CA LEU A 3 13.97 -12.71 -40.24
C LEU A 3 13.14 -12.94 -38.93
N ARG A 4 12.29 -13.98 -38.90
CA ARG A 4 11.55 -14.33 -37.66
C ARG A 4 12.46 -14.98 -36.61
N ALA A 5 13.41 -15.79 -37.02
CA ALA A 5 14.37 -16.40 -36.12
C ALA A 5 15.32 -15.37 -35.49
N VAL A 6 15.80 -14.39 -36.30
CA VAL A 6 16.66 -13.30 -35.78
C VAL A 6 15.90 -12.41 -34.77
N ARG A 7 14.67 -12.03 -35.06
CA ARG A 7 13.83 -11.26 -34.12
C ARG A 7 13.54 -12.04 -32.83
N PHE A 8 13.32 -13.34 -32.92
CA PHE A 8 13.09 -14.20 -31.74
C PHE A 8 14.35 -14.30 -30.88
N LEU A 9 15.53 -14.46 -31.49
CA LEU A 9 16.82 -14.48 -30.78
C LEU A 9 17.13 -13.12 -30.12
N GLU A 10 16.91 -12.01 -30.81
CA GLU A 10 17.04 -10.65 -30.24
C GLU A 10 16.08 -10.41 -29.07
N GLN A 11 14.83 -10.84 -29.16
CA GLN A 11 13.86 -10.73 -28.07
C GLN A 11 14.28 -11.53 -26.85
N ASN A 12 14.75 -12.77 -27.04
CA ASN A 12 15.23 -13.62 -25.95
C ASN A 12 16.51 -13.06 -25.29
N GLN A 13 17.43 -12.49 -26.07
CA GLN A 13 18.61 -11.84 -25.53
C GLN A 13 18.26 -10.59 -24.71
N LYS A 14 17.35 -9.75 -25.19
CA LYS A 14 16.87 -8.57 -24.45
C LYS A 14 16.15 -8.97 -23.16
N ALA A 15 15.34 -10.03 -23.19
CA ALA A 15 14.69 -10.56 -22.00
C ALA A 15 15.70 -11.13 -20.98
N ALA A 16 16.72 -11.87 -21.48
CA ALA A 16 17.80 -12.39 -20.63
C ALA A 16 18.63 -11.27 -20.00
N LEU A 17 18.98 -10.24 -20.76
CA LEU A 17 19.69 -9.06 -20.26
C LEU A 17 18.86 -8.31 -19.19
N PHE A 18 17.57 -8.15 -19.44
CA PHE A 18 16.66 -7.51 -18.48
C PHE A 18 16.57 -8.33 -17.16
N LEU A 19 16.42 -9.64 -17.28
CA LEU A 19 16.42 -10.54 -16.11
C LEU A 19 17.75 -10.49 -15.36
N ALA A 20 18.89 -10.52 -16.09
CA ALA A 20 20.21 -10.40 -15.50
C ALA A 20 20.38 -9.06 -14.75
N LEU A 21 19.84 -7.95 -15.30
CA LEU A 21 19.84 -6.66 -14.63
C LEU A 21 19.04 -6.68 -13.33
N ILE A 22 17.84 -7.28 -13.35
CA ILE A 22 17.01 -7.44 -12.15
C ILE A 22 17.75 -8.24 -11.08
N VAL A 23 18.32 -9.38 -11.46
CA VAL A 23 19.07 -10.25 -10.52
C VAL A 23 20.30 -9.55 -9.97
N SER A 24 21.08 -8.85 -10.82
CA SER A 24 22.26 -8.11 -10.35
C SER A 24 21.88 -6.96 -9.41
N THR A 25 20.79 -6.23 -9.68
CA THR A 25 20.27 -5.19 -8.79
C THR A 25 19.81 -5.77 -7.46
N PHE A 26 19.10 -6.90 -7.47
CA PHE A 26 18.70 -7.61 -6.26
C PHE A 26 19.90 -8.04 -5.40
N ILE A 27 20.91 -8.66 -6.02
CA ILE A 27 22.14 -9.09 -5.33
C ILE A 27 22.87 -7.88 -4.74
N PHE A 28 23.03 -6.81 -5.53
CA PHE A 28 23.67 -5.58 -5.05
C PHE A 28 22.93 -4.99 -3.85
N ARG A 29 21.60 -4.92 -3.92
CA ARG A 29 20.79 -4.40 -2.82
C ARG A 29 20.86 -5.28 -1.56
N LEU A 30 20.87 -6.61 -1.73
CA LEU A 30 21.08 -7.53 -0.61
C LEU A 30 22.45 -7.33 0.05
N PHE A 31 23.50 -7.11 -0.73
CA PHE A 31 24.83 -6.80 -0.17
C PHE A 31 24.82 -5.48 0.60
N ALA A 32 24.19 -4.43 0.07
CA ALA A 32 24.08 -3.16 0.77
C ALA A 32 23.31 -3.30 2.10
N LEU A 33 22.19 -4.05 2.12
CA LEU A 33 21.44 -4.33 3.34
C LEU A 33 22.23 -5.20 4.33
N TYR A 34 23.04 -6.13 3.84
CA TYR A 34 23.91 -6.94 4.69
C TYR A 34 25.03 -6.11 5.32
N ASP A 35 25.58 -5.14 4.59
CA ASP A 35 26.57 -4.19 5.10
C ASP A 35 25.97 -3.29 6.19
N SER A 36 24.76 -2.73 5.96
CA SER A 36 24.01 -1.99 6.97
C SER A 36 23.73 -2.84 8.23
N TYR A 37 23.38 -4.12 8.04
CA TYR A 37 23.17 -5.06 9.14
C TYR A 37 24.46 -5.28 9.94
N ASN A 38 25.60 -5.50 9.27
CA ASN A 38 26.89 -5.70 9.94
C ASN A 38 27.30 -4.46 10.74
N THR A 39 27.14 -3.27 10.16
CA THR A 39 27.42 -2.00 10.83
C THR A 39 26.53 -1.83 12.07
N LEU A 40 25.26 -2.18 11.97
CA LEU A 40 24.31 -2.10 13.09
C LEU A 40 24.66 -3.08 14.23
N THR A 41 25.17 -4.25 13.89
CA THR A 41 25.47 -5.34 14.85
C THR A 41 26.92 -5.37 15.28
N GLU A 42 27.76 -4.41 14.87
CA GLU A 42 29.16 -4.32 15.27
C GLU A 42 29.34 -4.21 16.79
N TYR A 43 28.39 -3.51 17.44
CA TYR A 43 28.32 -3.38 18.89
C TYR A 43 27.02 -3.97 19.43
N PRO A 44 27.01 -4.48 20.69
CA PRO A 44 25.79 -5.04 21.29
C PRO A 44 24.62 -4.05 21.40
N TYR A 45 24.93 -2.76 21.44
CA TYR A 45 23.95 -1.67 21.49
C TYR A 45 24.18 -0.72 20.34
N ALA A 46 23.14 -0.49 19.57
CA ALA A 46 23.18 0.47 18.48
C ALA A 46 22.24 1.66 18.75
N LYS A 47 22.73 2.86 18.44
CA LYS A 47 21.90 4.08 18.44
C LYS A 47 21.38 4.31 17.03
N VAL A 48 20.05 4.18 16.86
CA VAL A 48 19.37 4.26 15.58
C VAL A 48 18.48 5.48 15.57
N LYS A 49 18.58 6.27 14.51
CA LYS A 49 17.63 7.34 14.23
C LYS A 49 16.41 6.77 13.55
N ALA A 50 15.25 6.95 14.14
CA ALA A 50 14.03 6.35 13.63
C ALA A 50 12.79 7.23 13.90
N LEU A 51 11.84 7.15 12.98
CA LEU A 51 10.52 7.77 13.11
C LEU A 51 9.63 6.85 13.94
N LEU A 52 9.09 7.34 15.06
CA LEU A 52 8.07 6.60 15.81
C LEU A 52 6.73 6.69 15.07
N LEU A 53 6.33 5.60 14.43
CA LEU A 53 5.10 5.52 13.66
C LEU A 53 3.88 5.41 14.59
N ASN A 54 3.86 4.37 15.40
CA ASN A 54 2.70 4.03 16.22
C ASN A 54 3.09 3.42 17.56
N GLN A 55 2.13 3.43 18.46
CA GLN A 55 2.20 2.79 19.76
C GLN A 55 0.92 2.02 20.00
N LYS A 56 1.04 0.69 20.28
CA LYS A 56 -0.10 -0.15 20.65
C LYS A 56 0.02 -0.61 22.11
N GLU A 57 -0.99 -0.30 22.91
CA GLU A 57 -1.09 -0.81 24.28
C GLU A 57 -1.47 -2.30 24.26
N ARG A 58 -0.84 -3.09 25.12
CA ARG A 58 -1.15 -4.49 25.34
C ARG A 58 -1.13 -4.78 26.84
N ILE A 59 -1.99 -5.69 27.26
CA ILE A 59 -2.02 -6.21 28.62
C ILE A 59 -1.37 -7.59 28.58
N GLY A 60 -0.30 -7.77 29.36
CA GLY A 60 0.38 -9.05 29.50
C GLY A 60 -0.44 -10.06 30.32
N GLN A 61 -0.04 -11.31 30.29
CA GLN A 61 -0.69 -12.39 31.08
C GLN A 61 -0.73 -12.12 32.59
N ASN A 62 0.19 -11.29 33.08
CA ASN A 62 0.28 -10.88 34.49
C ASN A 62 -0.49 -9.58 34.79
N GLY A 63 -1.36 -9.09 33.89
CA GLY A 63 -2.11 -7.85 34.04
C GLY A 63 -1.29 -6.57 33.88
N HIS A 64 0.03 -6.64 33.64
CA HIS A 64 0.85 -5.46 33.40
C HIS A 64 0.61 -4.90 32.01
N ARG A 65 0.41 -3.58 31.94
CA ARG A 65 0.32 -2.86 30.68
C ARG A 65 1.72 -2.63 30.11
N TYR A 66 1.88 -2.86 28.82
CA TYR A 66 3.08 -2.52 28.08
C TYR A 66 2.71 -1.97 26.70
N PHE A 67 3.64 -1.22 26.10
CA PHE A 67 3.46 -0.60 24.82
C PHE A 67 4.41 -1.20 23.81
N ILE A 68 3.88 -1.55 22.63
CA ILE A 68 4.67 -1.95 21.47
C ILE A 68 4.85 -0.68 20.63
N LEU A 69 6.08 -0.21 20.53
CA LEU A 69 6.46 0.95 19.75
C LEU A 69 6.94 0.46 18.37
N TYR A 70 6.40 1.05 17.31
CA TYR A 70 6.74 0.75 15.93
C TYR A 70 7.59 1.86 15.36
N PHE A 71 8.79 1.52 14.92
CA PHE A 71 9.76 2.47 14.40
C PHE A 71 10.09 2.18 12.95
N ARG A 72 10.25 3.25 12.18
CA ARG A 72 10.83 3.24 10.85
C ARG A 72 12.21 3.87 10.92
N GLY A 73 13.24 3.07 10.68
CA GLY A 73 14.61 3.54 10.51
C GLY A 73 14.92 3.83 9.05
N ASP A 74 16.13 4.29 8.77
CA ASP A 74 16.57 4.60 7.41
C ASP A 74 16.69 3.31 6.55
N ASP A 75 17.21 2.21 7.14
CA ASP A 75 17.47 0.96 6.43
C ASP A 75 16.52 -0.18 6.80
N PHE A 76 15.86 -0.10 7.96
CA PHE A 76 14.96 -1.17 8.41
C PHE A 76 13.91 -0.69 9.40
N ASP A 77 12.76 -1.34 9.38
CA ASP A 77 11.69 -1.14 10.36
C ASP A 77 11.91 -2.07 11.57
N PHE A 78 11.62 -1.59 12.77
CA PHE A 78 11.73 -2.41 13.98
C PHE A 78 10.67 -2.08 15.02
N LYS A 79 10.49 -2.99 15.98
CA LYS A 79 9.54 -2.85 17.07
C LYS A 79 10.28 -2.96 18.39
N THR A 80 9.86 -2.16 19.36
CA THR A 80 10.39 -2.28 20.73
C THR A 80 9.28 -2.38 21.74
N LEU A 81 9.59 -2.89 22.94
CA LEU A 81 8.67 -2.89 24.07
C LEU A 81 9.04 -1.76 25.03
N SER A 82 8.05 -1.04 25.50
CA SER A 82 8.19 0.00 26.52
C SER A 82 7.13 -0.18 27.59
N ASN A 83 7.51 0.02 28.85
CA ASN A 83 6.57 0.06 29.96
C ASN A 83 5.93 1.43 30.13
N ILE A 84 6.40 2.43 29.39
CA ILE A 84 5.93 3.81 29.45
C ILE A 84 5.38 4.19 28.08
N SER A 85 4.24 4.88 28.07
CA SER A 85 3.67 5.47 26.86
C SER A 85 4.61 6.55 26.30
N ARG A 86 4.80 6.53 24.99
CA ARG A 86 5.63 7.48 24.24
C ARG A 86 4.81 8.25 23.20
N ILE A 87 3.51 8.43 23.45
CA ILE A 87 2.59 9.05 22.48
C ILE A 87 3.03 10.45 22.07
N GLY A 88 3.69 11.20 22.95
CA GLY A 88 4.25 12.53 22.63
C GLY A 88 5.35 12.53 21.56
N PHE A 89 5.92 11.37 21.23
CA PHE A 89 6.92 11.19 20.16
C PHE A 89 6.30 10.62 18.86
N LYS A 90 5.01 10.33 18.83
CA LYS A 90 4.33 9.81 17.62
C LYS A 90 4.54 10.75 16.43
N ASN A 91 4.89 10.18 15.29
CA ASN A 91 5.22 10.87 14.05
C ASN A 91 6.40 11.84 14.16
N LYS A 92 7.29 11.64 15.15
CA LYS A 92 8.53 12.41 15.31
C LYS A 92 9.76 11.52 15.19
N TYR A 93 10.84 12.08 14.68
CA TYR A 93 12.13 11.42 14.70
C TYR A 93 12.68 11.34 16.11
N THR A 94 13.18 10.17 16.46
CA THR A 94 13.75 9.87 17.77
C THR A 94 15.09 9.17 17.58
N GLU A 95 15.97 9.30 18.55
CA GLU A 95 17.19 8.51 18.66
C GLU A 95 16.95 7.38 19.65
N VAL A 96 16.92 6.16 19.13
CA VAL A 96 16.56 4.97 19.89
C VAL A 96 17.80 4.08 20.07
N THR A 97 18.14 3.79 21.32
CA THR A 97 19.19 2.80 21.63
C THR A 97 18.56 1.44 21.84
N VAL A 98 18.93 0.49 20.99
CA VAL A 98 18.40 -0.88 20.96
C VAL A 98 19.50 -1.90 21.18
N ASP A 99 19.14 -3.05 21.74
CA ASP A 99 20.02 -4.21 21.89
C ASP A 99 19.97 -5.03 20.60
N THR A 100 21.09 -5.13 19.92
CA THR A 100 21.28 -5.83 18.63
C THR A 100 21.97 -7.19 18.78
N SER A 101 22.37 -7.59 19.99
CA SER A 101 23.18 -8.79 20.23
C SER A 101 22.57 -10.10 19.73
N LYS A 102 21.26 -10.17 19.58
CA LYS A 102 20.51 -11.35 19.10
C LYS A 102 19.82 -11.13 17.76
N LEU A 103 20.11 -10.04 17.08
CA LEU A 103 19.50 -9.73 15.80
C LEU A 103 20.05 -10.63 14.70
N SER A 104 19.21 -11.39 14.01
CA SER A 104 19.59 -12.12 12.79
C SER A 104 19.33 -11.26 11.55
N PHE A 105 20.04 -11.54 10.44
CA PHE A 105 19.81 -10.82 9.18
C PHE A 105 18.38 -11.00 8.65
N THR A 106 17.79 -12.18 8.85
CA THR A 106 16.40 -12.44 8.46
C THR A 106 15.40 -11.63 9.29
N ASP A 107 15.68 -11.42 10.58
CA ASP A 107 14.84 -10.58 11.43
C ASP A 107 15.00 -9.10 11.10
N PHE A 108 16.22 -8.67 10.77
CA PHE A 108 16.49 -7.33 10.25
C PHE A 108 15.63 -7.03 9.01
N LEU A 109 15.54 -7.95 8.03
CA LEU A 109 14.71 -7.78 6.83
C LEU A 109 13.20 -7.82 7.12
N LYS A 110 12.75 -8.55 8.15
CA LYS A 110 11.33 -8.68 8.52
C LYS A 110 10.80 -7.55 9.41
N GLY A 111 11.66 -6.69 9.89
CA GLY A 111 11.30 -5.72 10.93
C GLY A 111 11.35 -6.37 12.33
N ALA A 112 12.54 -6.40 12.90
CA ALA A 112 12.86 -7.06 14.16
C ALA A 112 12.10 -6.50 15.37
N LYS A 113 11.89 -7.35 16.38
CA LYS A 113 11.53 -6.92 17.72
C LYS A 113 12.82 -6.79 18.54
N LEU A 114 13.22 -5.56 18.85
CA LEU A 114 14.46 -5.27 19.57
C LEU A 114 14.18 -4.78 20.99
N PRO A 115 14.96 -5.19 21.99
CA PRO A 115 14.84 -4.63 23.34
C PRO A 115 15.24 -3.16 23.36
N LEU A 116 14.38 -2.32 23.95
CA LEU A 116 14.61 -0.90 24.12
C LEU A 116 15.52 -0.65 25.32
N LYS A 117 16.57 0.16 25.14
CA LYS A 117 17.42 0.67 26.22
C LYS A 117 17.11 2.12 26.56
N ASN A 118 17.09 2.98 25.54
CA ASN A 118 16.82 4.40 25.70
C ASN A 118 16.09 4.95 24.48
N ILE A 119 15.35 6.04 24.67
CA ILE A 119 14.69 6.81 23.61
C ILE A 119 14.81 8.29 23.94
N GLU A 120 15.34 9.06 23.01
CA GLU A 120 15.53 10.49 23.13
C GLU A 120 14.87 11.21 21.93
N PRO A 121 14.34 12.42 22.13
CA PRO A 121 13.84 13.19 21.01
C PRO A 121 14.99 13.56 20.07
N SER A 122 14.80 13.41 18.77
CA SER A 122 15.76 13.90 17.78
C SER A 122 15.41 15.33 17.40
N SER A 123 16.42 16.17 17.21
CA SER A 123 16.27 17.52 16.64
C SER A 123 16.06 17.50 15.12
N TYR A 124 16.10 16.32 14.50
CA TYR A 124 15.94 16.22 13.05
C TYR A 124 14.50 16.47 12.64
N ILE A 125 14.37 17.31 11.63
CA ILE A 125 13.11 17.71 11.00
C ILE A 125 13.28 17.46 9.50
N ASN A 126 12.32 16.76 8.88
CA ASN A 126 12.35 16.60 7.43
C ASN A 126 11.92 17.91 6.75
N PRO A 127 12.84 18.61 6.04
CA PRO A 127 12.57 19.95 5.53
C PRO A 127 11.51 19.99 4.42
N VAL A 128 11.22 18.85 3.79
CA VAL A 128 10.22 18.74 2.71
C VAL A 128 8.85 18.35 3.27
N LYS A 129 8.82 17.41 4.21
CA LYS A 129 7.54 16.90 4.75
C LYS A 129 6.90 17.86 5.75
N GLN A 130 7.71 18.48 6.60
CA GLN A 130 7.19 19.33 7.68
C GLN A 130 6.31 20.47 7.19
N PRO A 131 6.70 21.29 6.18
CA PRO A 131 5.83 22.36 5.70
C PRO A 131 4.49 21.84 5.14
N ILE A 132 4.51 20.66 4.50
CA ILE A 132 3.30 20.01 3.96
C ILE A 132 2.41 19.51 5.11
N GLU A 133 3.02 18.91 6.13
CA GLU A 133 2.31 18.47 7.34
C GLU A 133 1.63 19.63 8.05
N GLU A 134 2.37 20.72 8.32
CA GLU A 134 1.86 21.92 8.97
C GLU A 134 0.74 22.56 8.14
N TYR A 135 0.89 22.59 6.81
CA TYR A 135 -0.14 23.09 5.91
C TYR A 135 -1.42 22.27 5.95
N ILE A 136 -1.32 20.92 5.97
CA ILE A 136 -2.48 20.05 6.12
C ILE A 136 -3.12 20.28 7.49
N ARG A 137 -2.34 20.25 8.58
CA ARG A 137 -2.85 20.47 9.95
C ARG A 137 -3.59 21.79 10.11
N SER A 138 -3.08 22.86 9.51
CA SER A 138 -3.67 24.21 9.61
C SER A 138 -5.07 24.33 9.02
N GLN A 139 -5.50 23.38 8.19
CA GLN A 139 -6.82 23.36 7.54
C GLN A 139 -7.89 22.65 8.38
N HIS A 140 -7.53 22.01 9.49
CA HIS A 140 -8.44 21.23 10.35
C HIS A 140 -8.30 21.66 11.80
N ILE A 141 -9.43 21.84 12.48
CA ILE A 141 -9.49 22.24 13.89
C ILE A 141 -9.34 20.99 14.79
N ASP A 142 -9.95 19.87 14.44
CA ASP A 142 -9.95 18.66 15.24
C ASP A 142 -8.71 17.79 14.95
N GLU A 143 -8.00 17.39 16.01
CA GLU A 143 -6.76 16.59 15.89
C GLU A 143 -7.00 15.23 15.18
N ARG A 144 -8.19 14.63 15.34
CA ARG A 144 -8.55 13.38 14.67
C ARG A 144 -8.58 13.54 13.16
N LEU A 145 -9.11 14.67 12.68
CA LEU A 145 -9.13 14.99 11.24
C LEU A 145 -7.73 15.29 10.73
N GLN A 146 -6.91 16.03 11.51
CA GLN A 146 -5.49 16.24 11.16
C GLN A 146 -4.76 14.91 10.96
N GLU A 147 -4.91 13.96 11.91
CA GLU A 147 -4.28 12.62 11.81
C GLU A 147 -4.82 11.83 10.61
N LEU A 148 -6.14 11.87 10.37
CA LEU A 148 -6.76 11.18 9.25
C LEU A 148 -6.22 11.64 7.89
N TYR A 149 -6.12 12.95 7.69
CA TYR A 149 -5.63 13.50 6.42
C TYR A 149 -4.11 13.36 6.27
N LEU A 150 -3.36 13.38 7.36
CA LEU A 150 -1.94 13.03 7.33
C LEU A 150 -1.71 11.56 6.97
N ASN A 151 -2.56 10.66 7.44
CA ASN A 151 -2.55 9.27 7.00
C ASN A 151 -2.87 9.17 5.50
N LEU A 152 -3.92 9.85 5.06
CA LEU A 152 -4.41 9.77 3.68
C LEU A 152 -3.39 10.28 2.64
N PHE A 153 -2.64 11.36 2.97
CA PHE A 153 -1.74 12.00 2.02
C PHE A 153 -0.25 11.74 2.27
N LEU A 154 0.16 11.52 3.51
CA LEU A 154 1.56 11.31 3.88
C LEU A 154 1.85 9.92 4.45
N ASN A 155 0.82 9.05 4.52
CA ASN A 155 0.92 7.70 5.09
C ASN A 155 1.41 7.69 6.55
N TYR A 156 1.03 8.68 7.34
CA TYR A 156 1.28 8.65 8.76
C TYR A 156 0.41 7.59 9.44
N ASP A 157 0.98 6.88 10.39
CA ASP A 157 0.22 5.85 11.10
C ASP A 157 -0.79 6.50 12.04
N VAL A 158 -1.99 5.97 12.07
CA VAL A 158 -3.10 6.45 12.92
C VAL A 158 -3.27 5.55 14.13
N GLY A 159 -3.97 6.04 15.14
CA GLY A 159 -4.26 5.26 16.34
C GLY A 159 -5.57 5.68 16.98
N GLY A 160 -5.96 4.97 18.07
CA GLY A 160 -7.16 5.30 18.82
C GLY A 160 -8.43 5.30 18.00
N GLU A 161 -9.24 6.35 18.11
CA GLU A 161 -10.56 6.48 17.47
C GLU A 161 -10.48 6.39 15.93
N ILE A 162 -9.39 6.84 15.31
CA ILE A 162 -9.25 6.80 13.86
C ILE A 162 -8.93 5.39 13.37
N ASP A 163 -8.06 4.63 14.05
CA ASP A 163 -7.79 3.22 13.72
C ASP A 163 -9.08 2.40 13.87
N ASP A 164 -9.85 2.70 14.92
CA ASP A 164 -11.18 2.13 15.15
C ASP A 164 -12.16 2.46 14.03
N PHE A 165 -12.27 3.72 13.63
CA PHE A 165 -13.12 4.16 12.53
C PHE A 165 -12.75 3.45 11.23
N ILE A 166 -11.47 3.44 10.86
CA ILE A 166 -11.00 2.76 9.64
C ILE A 166 -11.28 1.26 9.69
N SER A 167 -11.09 0.62 10.84
CA SER A 167 -11.32 -0.80 11.03
C SER A 167 -12.81 -1.15 10.99
N ILE A 168 -13.67 -0.38 11.67
CA ILE A 168 -15.11 -0.62 11.78
C ILE A 168 -15.82 -0.46 10.43
N TYR A 169 -15.43 0.54 9.67
CA TYR A 169 -16.01 0.74 8.32
C TYR A 169 -15.27 -0.06 7.23
N GLY A 170 -14.22 -0.82 7.58
CA GLY A 170 -13.44 -1.60 6.61
C GLY A 170 -12.69 -0.76 5.58
N LEU A 171 -12.33 0.48 5.94
CA LEU A 171 -11.73 1.45 5.04
C LEU A 171 -10.21 1.26 4.88
N GLY A 172 -9.61 0.29 5.55
CA GLY A 172 -8.16 0.08 5.54
C GLY A 172 -7.53 -0.01 4.14
N ALA A 173 -8.25 -0.61 3.18
CA ALA A 173 -7.77 -0.70 1.79
C ALA A 173 -7.76 0.66 1.06
N PHE A 174 -8.59 1.62 1.47
CA PHE A 174 -8.69 2.95 0.88
C PHE A 174 -7.70 3.92 1.52
N PHE A 175 -7.55 3.86 2.84
CA PHE A 175 -6.60 4.69 3.59
C PHE A 175 -5.17 4.18 3.49
N ALA A 176 -4.94 2.88 3.33
CA ALA A 176 -3.63 2.39 2.91
C ALA A 176 -3.33 2.91 1.50
N ILE A 177 -2.27 3.70 1.35
CA ILE A 177 -1.86 4.22 0.03
C ILE A 177 -1.67 3.06 -0.93
N SER A 178 -2.57 2.95 -1.90
CA SER A 178 -2.72 1.79 -2.78
C SER A 178 -2.52 2.14 -4.25
N GLY A 179 -2.59 1.12 -5.10
CA GLY A 179 -2.55 1.31 -6.55
C GLY A 179 -3.68 2.19 -7.10
N LEU A 180 -4.82 2.24 -6.42
CA LEU A 180 -5.93 3.13 -6.76
C LEU A 180 -5.52 4.60 -6.57
N ASN A 181 -4.92 4.94 -5.44
CA ASN A 181 -4.46 6.30 -5.15
C ASN A 181 -3.41 6.74 -6.18
N VAL A 182 -2.47 5.83 -6.56
CA VAL A 182 -1.52 6.08 -7.67
C VAL A 182 -2.25 6.40 -8.96
N ALA A 183 -3.26 5.62 -9.32
CA ALA A 183 -4.01 5.82 -10.56
C ALA A 183 -4.78 7.14 -10.56
N LEU A 184 -5.40 7.51 -9.42
CA LEU A 184 -6.15 8.76 -9.27
C LEU A 184 -5.21 9.97 -9.33
N ILE A 185 -4.10 9.94 -8.57
CA ILE A 185 -3.08 11.00 -8.59
C ILE A 185 -2.46 11.14 -9.99
N ALA A 186 -2.10 10.02 -10.63
CA ALA A 186 -1.55 10.02 -11.98
C ALA A 186 -2.55 10.60 -13.00
N ALA A 187 -3.84 10.25 -12.88
CA ALA A 187 -4.89 10.78 -13.74
C ALA A 187 -5.07 12.29 -13.56
N MET A 188 -5.12 12.76 -12.30
CA MET A 188 -5.20 14.20 -12.01
C MET A 188 -4.01 14.97 -12.59
N PHE A 189 -2.81 14.48 -12.31
CA PHE A 189 -1.58 15.10 -12.82
C PHE A 189 -1.54 15.08 -14.35
N PHE A 190 -1.91 13.95 -14.96
CA PHE A 190 -1.96 13.81 -16.43
C PHE A 190 -2.95 14.80 -17.06
N ILE A 191 -4.12 15.00 -16.46
CA ILE A 191 -5.14 15.92 -16.97
C ILE A 191 -4.66 17.36 -16.84
N VAL A 192 -4.18 17.77 -15.66
CA VAL A 192 -3.74 19.15 -15.40
C VAL A 192 -2.48 19.48 -16.19
N PHE A 193 -1.44 18.67 -16.04
CA PHE A 193 -0.17 18.88 -16.72
C PHE A 193 -0.30 18.70 -18.23
N GLY A 194 -1.12 17.76 -18.69
CA GLY A 194 -1.38 17.53 -20.11
C GLY A 194 -1.98 18.73 -20.82
N ARG A 195 -2.91 19.44 -20.15
CA ARG A 195 -3.48 20.70 -20.69
C ARG A 195 -2.46 21.85 -20.67
N ALA A 196 -1.74 22.01 -19.59
CA ALA A 196 -0.69 23.01 -19.49
C ALA A 196 0.43 22.77 -20.54
N PHE A 197 0.84 21.51 -20.70
CA PHE A 197 1.87 21.14 -21.66
C PHE A 197 1.47 21.42 -23.11
N LEU A 198 0.19 21.27 -23.50
CA LEU A 198 -0.30 21.63 -24.84
C LEU A 198 0.01 23.10 -25.17
N PHE A 199 -0.26 24.00 -24.24
CA PHE A 199 -0.02 25.43 -24.44
C PHE A 199 1.47 25.74 -24.68
N PHE A 200 2.38 25.03 -23.99
CA PHE A 200 3.82 25.22 -24.14
C PHE A 200 4.39 24.46 -25.34
N GLN A 201 3.87 23.28 -25.67
CA GLN A 201 4.40 22.42 -26.73
C GLN A 201 4.31 23.09 -28.08
N ASP A 202 3.15 23.64 -28.45
CA ASP A 202 2.95 24.26 -29.78
C ASP A 202 3.89 25.44 -30.02
N ARG A 203 4.34 26.09 -28.93
CA ARG A 203 5.21 27.26 -28.99
C ARG A 203 6.71 26.91 -28.93
N PHE A 204 7.11 25.95 -28.11
CA PHE A 204 8.52 25.69 -27.79
C PHE A 204 9.05 24.35 -28.30
N PHE A 205 8.18 23.31 -28.37
CA PHE A 205 8.61 21.95 -28.67
C PHE A 205 7.64 21.23 -29.63
N PRO A 206 7.38 21.74 -30.85
CA PRO A 206 6.34 21.23 -31.76
C PRO A 206 6.57 19.77 -32.21
N TYR A 207 7.83 19.30 -32.21
CA TYR A 207 8.18 17.93 -32.63
C TYR A 207 8.30 16.93 -31.45
N ALA A 208 8.08 17.37 -30.20
CA ALA A 208 8.21 16.49 -29.05
C ALA A 208 7.04 15.49 -28.97
N ASN A 209 7.32 14.24 -28.61
CA ASN A 209 6.28 13.26 -28.34
C ASN A 209 5.55 13.61 -27.04
N ARG A 210 4.38 14.24 -27.18
CA ARG A 210 3.55 14.71 -26.08
C ARG A 210 3.30 13.65 -25.01
N ASN A 211 2.90 12.46 -25.43
CA ASN A 211 2.54 11.40 -24.50
C ASN A 211 3.76 10.95 -23.67
N LEU A 212 4.93 10.90 -24.30
CA LEU A 212 6.18 10.57 -23.62
C LEU A 212 6.50 11.61 -22.52
N TRP A 213 6.44 12.89 -22.84
CA TRP A 213 6.74 13.96 -21.88
C TRP A 213 5.76 13.98 -20.71
N ILE A 214 4.45 13.88 -20.98
CA ILE A 214 3.44 13.89 -19.93
C ILE A 214 3.58 12.65 -19.04
N LEU A 215 3.78 11.47 -19.61
CA LEU A 215 3.96 10.24 -18.84
C LEU A 215 5.27 10.25 -18.03
N SER A 216 6.36 10.81 -18.59
CA SER A 216 7.62 10.97 -17.84
C SER A 216 7.46 11.95 -16.68
N ALA A 217 6.79 13.08 -16.88
CA ALA A 217 6.50 14.03 -15.81
C ALA A 217 5.59 13.42 -14.73
N THR A 218 4.58 12.66 -15.15
CA THR A 218 3.71 11.91 -14.22
C THR A 218 4.52 10.90 -13.40
N PHE A 219 5.45 10.18 -14.02
CA PHE A 219 6.31 9.23 -13.32
C PHE A 219 7.22 9.91 -12.29
N LEU A 220 7.85 11.03 -12.65
CA LEU A 220 8.66 11.81 -11.72
C LEU A 220 7.83 12.37 -10.54
N PHE A 221 6.62 12.82 -10.82
CA PHE A 221 5.70 13.26 -9.79
C PHE A 221 5.30 12.11 -8.84
N LEU A 222 5.03 10.92 -9.37
CA LEU A 222 4.74 9.74 -8.56
C LEU A 222 5.93 9.32 -7.70
N LEU A 223 7.17 9.44 -8.19
CA LEU A 223 8.38 9.18 -7.40
C LEU A 223 8.53 10.21 -6.26
N PHE A 224 8.26 11.49 -6.53
CA PHE A 224 8.23 12.51 -5.49
C PHE A 224 7.15 12.20 -4.44
N PHE A 225 5.97 11.81 -4.86
CA PHE A 225 4.90 11.41 -3.93
C PHE A 225 5.26 10.13 -3.15
N ALA A 226 5.98 9.17 -3.76
CA ALA A 226 6.51 8.01 -3.05
C ALA A 226 7.49 8.40 -1.93
N TYR A 227 8.33 9.41 -2.18
CA TYR A 227 9.20 9.97 -1.14
C TYR A 227 8.41 10.58 0.01
N LEU A 228 7.33 11.32 -0.28
CA LEU A 228 6.46 11.89 0.76
C LEU A 228 5.77 10.81 1.60
N THR A 229 5.47 9.66 1.02
CA THR A 229 4.76 8.55 1.66
C THR A 229 5.68 7.43 2.14
N ASP A 230 6.99 7.70 2.27
CA ASP A 230 8.02 6.78 2.76
C ASP A 230 8.10 5.47 1.98
N PHE A 231 7.98 5.52 0.64
CA PHE A 231 8.13 4.38 -0.26
C PHE A 231 7.29 3.15 0.15
N THR A 232 6.03 3.37 0.51
CA THR A 232 5.15 2.28 0.96
C THR A 232 5.10 1.12 -0.05
N PRO A 233 5.13 -0.14 0.40
CA PRO A 233 5.26 -1.31 -0.49
C PRO A 233 4.16 -1.42 -1.54
N SER A 234 2.90 -1.17 -1.18
CA SER A 234 1.77 -1.22 -2.12
C SER A 234 1.83 -0.10 -3.17
N PHE A 235 2.28 1.10 -2.77
CA PHE A 235 2.45 2.24 -3.67
C PHE A 235 3.62 2.02 -4.63
N MET A 236 4.77 1.53 -4.13
CA MET A 236 5.93 1.22 -4.97
C MET A 236 5.62 0.14 -6.00
N ARG A 237 4.84 -0.90 -5.63
CA ARG A 237 4.37 -1.89 -6.59
C ARG A 237 3.52 -1.25 -7.70
N ALA A 238 2.66 -0.29 -7.37
CA ALA A 238 1.83 0.38 -8.37
C ALA A 238 2.66 1.30 -9.29
N ILE A 239 3.67 2.01 -8.74
CA ILE A 239 4.63 2.79 -9.53
C ILE A 239 5.43 1.87 -10.46
N ALA A 240 5.91 0.72 -9.96
CA ALA A 240 6.60 -0.26 -10.79
C ALA A 240 5.70 -0.79 -11.92
N SER A 241 4.41 -1.06 -11.63
CA SER A 241 3.44 -1.42 -12.68
C SER A 241 3.24 -0.31 -13.70
N PHE A 242 3.14 0.94 -13.25
CA PHE A 242 3.05 2.11 -14.14
C PHE A 242 4.29 2.22 -15.03
N ALA A 243 5.49 2.10 -14.45
CA ALA A 243 6.75 2.16 -15.20
C ALA A 243 6.87 1.03 -16.24
N VAL A 244 6.48 -0.20 -15.86
CA VAL A 244 6.46 -1.37 -16.76
C VAL A 244 5.50 -1.13 -17.93
N ILE A 245 4.27 -0.74 -17.65
CA ILE A 245 3.25 -0.47 -18.68
C ILE A 245 3.70 0.67 -19.59
N PHE A 246 4.25 1.74 -19.02
CA PHE A 246 4.77 2.88 -19.77
C PHE A 246 5.93 2.49 -20.68
N TYR A 247 6.96 1.83 -20.13
CA TYR A 247 8.13 1.41 -20.90
C TYR A 247 7.75 0.46 -22.04
N PHE A 248 6.97 -0.57 -21.75
CA PHE A 248 6.54 -1.52 -22.80
C PHE A 248 5.59 -0.88 -23.81
N GLY A 249 4.77 0.10 -23.39
CA GLY A 249 3.94 0.89 -24.29
C GLY A 249 4.77 1.70 -25.29
N VAL A 250 5.87 2.31 -24.84
CA VAL A 250 6.80 3.07 -25.70
C VAL A 250 7.55 2.16 -26.67
N VAL A 251 7.97 0.98 -26.22
CA VAL A 251 8.71 -0.02 -27.05
C VAL A 251 7.78 -0.80 -27.98
N GLY A 252 6.46 -0.61 -27.85
CA GLY A 252 5.47 -1.27 -28.71
C GLY A 252 5.09 -2.70 -28.26
N PHE A 253 5.45 -3.11 -27.04
CA PHE A 253 5.03 -4.35 -26.45
C PHE A 253 3.75 -4.13 -25.61
N LYS A 254 2.72 -4.94 -25.86
CA LYS A 254 1.51 -4.96 -25.05
C LYS A 254 1.67 -5.96 -23.92
N LEU A 255 2.25 -5.52 -22.81
CA LEU A 255 2.38 -6.34 -21.59
C LEU A 255 1.31 -5.93 -20.57
N PHE A 256 0.06 -6.21 -20.90
CA PHE A 256 -1.05 -6.06 -19.95
C PHE A 256 -1.42 -7.42 -19.36
N GLY A 257 -1.70 -7.48 -18.08
CA GLY A 257 -2.16 -8.67 -17.38
C GLY A 257 -1.12 -9.27 -16.44
N TYR A 258 -1.17 -10.56 -16.23
CA TYR A 258 -0.34 -11.27 -15.23
C TYR A 258 1.18 -11.09 -15.45
N GLY A 259 1.62 -10.95 -16.72
CA GLY A 259 3.04 -10.71 -17.04
C GLY A 259 3.54 -9.37 -16.51
N SER A 260 2.79 -8.28 -16.68
CA SER A 260 3.16 -6.97 -16.15
C SER A 260 3.14 -6.97 -14.61
N LEU A 261 2.20 -7.68 -14.01
CA LEU A 261 2.12 -7.84 -12.56
C LEU A 261 3.36 -8.57 -12.02
N LEU A 262 3.77 -9.66 -12.66
CA LEU A 262 4.98 -10.40 -12.27
C LEU A 262 6.24 -9.56 -12.42
N VAL A 263 6.42 -8.89 -13.57
CA VAL A 263 7.59 -8.03 -13.83
C VAL A 263 7.65 -6.87 -12.82
N SER A 264 6.52 -6.24 -12.50
CA SER A 264 6.49 -5.18 -11.49
C SER A 264 6.85 -5.69 -10.09
N ALA A 265 6.43 -6.91 -9.73
CA ALA A 265 6.81 -7.52 -8.46
C ALA A 265 8.32 -7.84 -8.41
N LEU A 266 8.88 -8.39 -9.47
CA LEU A 266 10.32 -8.67 -9.56
C LEU A 266 11.16 -7.38 -9.47
N LEU A 267 10.71 -6.29 -10.12
CA LEU A 267 11.35 -4.99 -9.98
C LEU A 267 11.30 -4.48 -8.53
N CYS A 268 10.14 -4.57 -7.87
CA CYS A 268 10.05 -4.18 -6.47
C CYS A 268 11.01 -4.97 -5.59
N PHE A 269 11.10 -6.28 -5.75
CA PHE A 269 12.01 -7.11 -4.97
C PHE A 269 13.48 -6.84 -5.28
N ALA A 270 13.80 -6.44 -6.53
CA ALA A 270 15.16 -6.07 -6.89
C ALA A 270 15.64 -4.81 -6.16
N PHE A 271 14.77 -3.82 -5.99
CA PHE A 271 15.11 -2.57 -5.30
C PHE A 271 14.85 -2.62 -3.79
N PHE A 272 13.86 -3.38 -3.36
CA PHE A 272 13.38 -3.48 -1.98
C PHE A 272 13.14 -4.95 -1.59
N PRO A 273 14.21 -5.74 -1.32
CA PRO A 273 14.09 -7.15 -0.95
C PRO A 273 13.21 -7.39 0.28
N GLU A 274 13.16 -6.44 1.20
CA GLU A 274 12.33 -6.44 2.41
C GLU A 274 10.83 -6.51 2.11
N PHE A 275 10.38 -6.08 0.93
CA PHE A 275 8.96 -6.14 0.54
C PHE A 275 8.40 -7.56 0.40
N VAL A 276 9.27 -8.56 0.28
CA VAL A 276 8.87 -9.98 0.31
C VAL A 276 8.12 -10.32 1.62
N PHE A 277 8.45 -9.63 2.71
CA PHE A 277 7.82 -9.82 4.02
C PHE A 277 6.63 -8.87 4.28
N SER A 278 6.35 -7.96 3.38
CA SER A 278 5.27 -6.96 3.53
C SER A 278 3.90 -7.53 3.21
N ILE A 279 3.00 -7.53 4.19
CA ILE A 279 1.58 -7.88 4.00
C ILE A 279 0.91 -6.93 3.00
N GLY A 280 1.20 -5.62 3.10
CA GLY A 280 0.64 -4.61 2.19
C GLY A 280 1.04 -4.84 0.73
N PHE A 281 2.29 -5.28 0.49
CA PHE A 281 2.73 -5.68 -0.85
C PHE A 281 1.90 -6.83 -1.40
N TRP A 282 1.76 -7.92 -0.63
CA TRP A 282 1.05 -9.12 -1.08
C TRP A 282 -0.45 -8.90 -1.24
N LEU A 283 -1.09 -8.11 -0.36
CA LEU A 283 -2.49 -7.74 -0.54
C LEU A 283 -2.71 -6.93 -1.82
N SER A 284 -1.83 -5.97 -2.08
CA SER A 284 -1.89 -5.16 -3.31
C SER A 284 -1.63 -6.01 -4.56
N PHE A 285 -0.68 -6.95 -4.50
CA PHE A 285 -0.40 -7.90 -5.58
C PHE A 285 -1.61 -8.79 -5.85
N TYR A 286 -2.17 -9.39 -4.81
CA TYR A 286 -3.32 -10.28 -4.91
C TYR A 286 -4.58 -9.57 -5.39
N GLY A 287 -4.82 -8.35 -4.93
CA GLY A 287 -5.93 -7.53 -5.42
C GLY A 287 -5.88 -7.29 -6.93
N VAL A 288 -4.71 -6.90 -7.46
CA VAL A 288 -4.54 -6.71 -8.92
C VAL A 288 -4.59 -8.03 -9.68
N PHE A 289 -4.07 -9.12 -9.09
CA PHE A 289 -4.22 -10.45 -9.65
C PHE A 289 -5.70 -10.83 -9.82
N LEU A 290 -6.52 -10.58 -8.82
CA LEU A 290 -7.96 -10.81 -8.90
C LEU A 290 -8.64 -9.91 -9.94
N ILE A 291 -8.26 -8.62 -10.04
CA ILE A 291 -8.76 -7.74 -11.09
C ILE A 291 -8.51 -8.34 -12.47
N TYR A 292 -7.30 -8.82 -12.74
CA TYR A 292 -7.00 -9.49 -14.01
C TYR A 292 -7.78 -10.80 -14.20
N LEU A 293 -7.98 -11.57 -13.13
CA LEU A 293 -8.79 -12.80 -13.17
C LEU A 293 -10.24 -12.50 -13.60
N PHE A 294 -10.84 -11.47 -13.01
CA PHE A 294 -12.20 -11.03 -13.37
C PHE A 294 -12.27 -10.54 -14.82
N LEU A 295 -11.42 -9.60 -15.21
CA LEU A 295 -11.43 -8.98 -16.53
C LEU A 295 -11.17 -9.99 -17.66
N ASN A 296 -10.36 -11.03 -17.41
CA ASN A 296 -10.12 -12.10 -18.38
C ASN A 296 -11.25 -13.12 -18.44
N SER A 297 -12.00 -13.30 -17.37
CA SER A 297 -13.05 -14.32 -17.26
C SER A 297 -14.43 -13.80 -17.63
N VAL A 298 -14.69 -12.51 -17.39
CA VAL A 298 -16.02 -11.88 -17.54
C VAL A 298 -15.97 -10.85 -18.66
N LYS A 299 -16.96 -10.88 -19.57
CA LYS A 299 -17.08 -9.94 -20.68
C LYS A 299 -18.30 -9.06 -20.52
N ILE A 300 -18.15 -7.91 -19.90
CA ILE A 300 -19.19 -6.89 -19.75
C ILE A 300 -18.84 -5.71 -20.65
N LYS A 301 -19.76 -5.32 -21.56
CA LYS A 301 -19.53 -4.22 -22.51
C LYS A 301 -19.75 -2.83 -21.89
N ASN A 302 -20.74 -2.72 -21.01
CA ASN A 302 -21.04 -1.47 -20.32
C ASN A 302 -19.99 -1.20 -19.23
N LYS A 303 -19.27 -0.08 -19.34
CA LYS A 303 -18.20 0.30 -18.42
C LYS A 303 -18.68 0.53 -16.98
N VAL A 304 -19.86 1.11 -16.80
CA VAL A 304 -20.44 1.36 -15.47
C VAL A 304 -20.81 0.04 -14.81
N VAL A 305 -21.47 -0.85 -15.54
CA VAL A 305 -21.82 -2.19 -15.03
C VAL A 305 -20.55 -2.99 -14.72
N LEU A 306 -19.52 -2.89 -15.58
CA LEU A 306 -18.23 -3.53 -15.34
C LEU A 306 -17.58 -3.02 -14.06
N TYR A 307 -17.57 -1.72 -13.82
CA TYR A 307 -17.01 -1.10 -12.62
C TYR A 307 -17.73 -1.57 -11.36
N VAL A 308 -19.05 -1.51 -11.34
CA VAL A 308 -19.85 -1.96 -10.18
C VAL A 308 -19.67 -3.46 -9.94
N ALA A 309 -19.77 -4.27 -11.00
CA ALA A 309 -19.59 -5.72 -10.90
C ALA A 309 -18.19 -6.10 -10.39
N LEU A 310 -17.15 -5.40 -10.85
CA LEU A 310 -15.78 -5.62 -10.40
C LEU A 310 -15.62 -5.30 -8.90
N ASN A 311 -16.12 -4.15 -8.43
CA ASN A 311 -16.03 -3.76 -7.02
C ASN A 311 -16.77 -4.74 -6.10
N VAL A 312 -17.99 -5.10 -6.47
CA VAL A 312 -18.78 -6.10 -5.72
C VAL A 312 -18.07 -7.45 -5.71
N TRP A 313 -17.57 -7.88 -6.86
CA TRP A 313 -16.88 -9.18 -6.97
C TRP A 313 -15.56 -9.19 -6.18
N LEU A 314 -14.79 -8.10 -6.23
CA LEU A 314 -13.56 -7.96 -5.44
C LEU A 314 -13.83 -8.03 -3.94
N PHE A 315 -14.88 -7.37 -3.47
CA PHE A 315 -15.29 -7.45 -2.07
C PHE A 315 -15.47 -8.90 -1.62
N PHE A 316 -16.26 -9.68 -2.35
CA PHE A 316 -16.48 -11.09 -2.04
C PHE A 316 -15.21 -11.94 -2.16
N SER A 317 -14.42 -11.72 -3.21
CA SER A 317 -13.22 -12.51 -3.50
C SER A 317 -12.05 -12.21 -2.56
N MET A 318 -11.97 -11.00 -2.00
CA MET A 318 -10.94 -10.62 -1.02
C MET A 318 -11.30 -11.02 0.41
N ALA A 319 -12.58 -11.20 0.73
CA ALA A 319 -13.05 -11.44 2.10
C ALA A 319 -12.32 -12.59 2.82
N PRO A 320 -12.12 -13.81 2.25
CA PRO A 320 -11.40 -14.88 2.93
C PRO A 320 -9.95 -14.54 3.28
N VAL A 321 -9.28 -13.77 2.42
CA VAL A 321 -7.89 -13.35 2.62
C VAL A 321 -7.81 -12.24 3.67
N LEU A 322 -8.74 -11.30 3.63
CA LEU A 322 -8.79 -10.21 4.60
C LEU A 322 -9.12 -10.71 6.00
N HIS A 323 -10.09 -11.63 6.15
CA HIS A 323 -10.44 -12.20 7.46
C HIS A 323 -9.38 -13.17 8.01
N TYR A 324 -8.44 -13.65 7.19
CA TYR A 324 -7.25 -14.35 7.70
C TYR A 324 -6.25 -13.39 8.34
N LEU A 325 -6.13 -12.18 7.80
CA LEU A 325 -5.16 -11.18 8.25
C LEU A 325 -5.74 -10.23 9.32
N PHE A 326 -7.03 -9.92 9.18
CA PHE A 326 -7.77 -8.97 10.01
C PHE A 326 -9.09 -9.61 10.44
N SER A 327 -9.20 -9.94 11.70
CA SER A 327 -10.36 -10.69 12.24
C SER A 327 -11.62 -9.84 12.46
N VAL A 328 -11.50 -8.50 12.44
CA VAL A 328 -12.64 -7.60 12.68
C VAL A 328 -13.61 -7.65 11.50
N PHE A 329 -14.86 -7.96 11.80
CA PHE A 329 -15.96 -7.93 10.85
C PHE A 329 -17.15 -7.14 11.43
N THR A 330 -17.75 -6.28 10.65
CA THR A 330 -18.85 -5.42 11.09
C THR A 330 -19.88 -5.27 9.96
N VAL A 331 -21.11 -4.85 10.31
CA VAL A 331 -22.17 -4.62 9.33
C VAL A 331 -21.77 -3.56 8.27
N PRO A 332 -21.13 -2.42 8.62
CA PRO A 332 -20.65 -1.46 7.63
C PRO A 332 -19.71 -2.02 6.55
N HIS A 333 -18.97 -3.11 6.81
CA HIS A 333 -18.13 -3.74 5.79
C HIS A 333 -18.90 -4.14 4.54
N LEU A 334 -20.19 -4.45 4.66
CA LEU A 334 -21.04 -4.80 3.52
C LEU A 334 -21.22 -3.65 2.53
N LEU A 335 -21.02 -2.42 2.99
CA LEU A 335 -21.10 -1.22 2.17
C LEU A 335 -19.77 -0.89 1.46
N ASN A 336 -18.73 -1.68 1.64
CA ASN A 336 -17.40 -1.42 1.03
C ASN A 336 -17.45 -1.19 -0.49
N PRO A 337 -18.27 -1.88 -1.31
CA PRO A 337 -18.37 -1.55 -2.73
C PRO A 337 -18.92 -0.13 -2.98
N VAL A 338 -19.77 0.37 -2.08
CA VAL A 338 -20.30 1.75 -2.14
C VAL A 338 -19.22 2.73 -1.66
N PHE A 339 -18.54 2.41 -0.56
CA PHE A 339 -17.44 3.24 -0.06
C PHE A 339 -16.30 3.36 -1.09
N ALA A 340 -16.01 2.31 -1.86
CA ALA A 340 -15.07 2.39 -2.97
C ALA A 340 -15.46 3.46 -3.99
N ALA A 341 -16.73 3.47 -4.43
CA ALA A 341 -17.21 4.46 -5.39
C ALA A 341 -17.20 5.89 -4.82
N ILE A 342 -17.53 6.05 -3.54
CA ILE A 342 -17.45 7.34 -2.85
C ILE A 342 -15.99 7.79 -2.76
N PHE A 343 -15.09 6.89 -2.38
CA PHE A 343 -13.66 7.18 -2.20
C PHE A 343 -12.97 7.57 -3.51
N ASP A 344 -13.36 6.98 -4.64
CA ASP A 344 -12.84 7.33 -5.97
C ASP A 344 -13.11 8.79 -6.34
N ILE A 345 -14.18 9.39 -5.77
CA ILE A 345 -14.51 10.81 -5.96
C ILE A 345 -13.92 11.64 -4.80
N PHE A 346 -14.09 11.17 -3.57
CA PHE A 346 -13.63 11.88 -2.38
C PHE A 346 -12.14 12.16 -2.39
N TYR A 347 -11.32 11.14 -2.71
CA TYR A 347 -9.86 11.27 -2.65
C TYR A 347 -9.32 12.38 -3.58
N PRO A 348 -9.63 12.41 -4.89
CA PRO A 348 -9.14 13.47 -5.77
C PRO A 348 -9.72 14.85 -5.44
N VAL A 349 -10.99 14.93 -5.03
CA VAL A 349 -11.61 16.21 -4.64
C VAL A 349 -10.99 16.73 -3.35
N SER A 350 -10.79 15.88 -2.35
CA SER A 350 -10.16 16.24 -1.09
C SER A 350 -8.70 16.65 -1.30
N PHE A 351 -7.94 15.92 -2.14
CA PHE A 351 -6.56 16.27 -2.48
C PHE A 351 -6.48 17.65 -3.15
N ALA A 352 -7.36 17.92 -4.11
CA ALA A 352 -7.44 19.23 -4.76
C ALA A 352 -7.85 20.33 -3.77
N ALA A 353 -8.85 20.07 -2.92
CA ALA A 353 -9.30 21.02 -1.91
C ALA A 353 -8.15 21.43 -0.96
N HIS A 354 -7.32 20.48 -0.51
CA HIS A 354 -6.15 20.80 0.34
C HIS A 354 -5.12 21.65 -0.39
N ILE A 355 -4.86 21.39 -1.68
CA ILE A 355 -3.92 22.24 -2.46
C ILE A 355 -4.39 23.70 -2.49
N PHE A 356 -5.71 23.93 -2.55
CA PHE A 356 -6.29 25.27 -2.62
C PHE A 356 -6.67 25.86 -1.25
N GLY A 357 -6.34 25.22 -0.12
CA GLY A 357 -6.61 25.71 1.22
C GLY A 357 -8.06 25.50 1.71
N PHE A 358 -8.81 24.62 1.08
CA PHE A 358 -10.21 24.29 1.42
C PHE A 358 -10.35 22.88 1.99
N GLY A 359 -9.31 22.34 2.66
CA GLY A 359 -9.28 20.95 3.14
C GLY A 359 -10.42 20.56 4.07
N GLY A 360 -10.92 21.50 4.87
CA GLY A 360 -11.98 21.28 5.86
C GLY A 360 -13.40 21.11 5.33
N ILE A 361 -13.61 21.06 4.00
CA ILE A 361 -14.97 20.97 3.40
C ILE A 361 -15.74 19.73 3.90
N PHE A 362 -15.05 18.62 4.17
CA PHE A 362 -15.67 17.36 4.56
C PHE A 362 -15.63 17.11 6.07
N ASP A 363 -15.04 18.00 6.87
CA ASP A 363 -14.74 17.79 8.29
C ASP A 363 -15.95 17.40 9.12
N GLY A 364 -17.07 18.09 8.94
CA GLY A 364 -18.30 17.81 9.69
C GLY A 364 -18.81 16.39 9.47
N TYR A 365 -18.85 15.94 8.22
CA TYR A 365 -19.34 14.60 7.85
C TYR A 365 -18.41 13.49 8.35
N ILE A 366 -17.09 13.71 8.22
CA ILE A 366 -16.10 12.70 8.63
C ILE A 366 -16.06 12.61 10.15
N LEU A 367 -16.13 13.73 10.87
CA LEU A 367 -16.13 13.74 12.32
C LEU A 367 -17.38 13.02 12.88
N GLU A 368 -18.54 13.24 12.30
CA GLU A 368 -19.76 12.53 12.66
C GLU A 368 -19.64 11.02 12.42
N ALA A 369 -19.02 10.61 11.29
CA ALA A 369 -18.75 9.21 11.00
C ALA A 369 -17.74 8.57 12.00
N ILE A 370 -16.70 9.31 12.42
CA ILE A 370 -15.73 8.85 13.43
C ILE A 370 -16.45 8.66 14.78
N ILE A 371 -17.29 9.59 15.20
CA ILE A 371 -18.03 9.51 16.45
C ILE A 371 -19.02 8.34 16.41
N SER A 372 -19.74 8.16 15.32
CA SER A 372 -20.71 7.08 15.16
C SER A 372 -20.07 5.69 15.15
N ALA A 373 -18.81 5.58 14.74
CA ALA A 373 -18.08 4.31 14.76
C ALA A 373 -18.02 3.67 16.17
N SER A 374 -17.90 4.48 17.23
CA SER A 374 -17.81 3.99 18.60
C SER A 374 -19.05 3.21 19.08
N SER A 375 -20.20 3.42 18.46
CA SER A 375 -21.47 2.75 18.80
C SER A 375 -21.69 1.43 18.04
N ILE A 376 -20.83 1.10 17.07
CA ILE A 376 -21.01 -0.07 16.20
C ILE A 376 -20.39 -1.30 16.84
N GLN A 377 -21.19 -2.38 16.90
CA GLN A 377 -20.74 -3.66 17.43
C GLN A 377 -19.70 -4.31 16.51
N ARG A 378 -18.62 -4.81 17.11
CA ARG A 378 -17.53 -5.53 16.43
C ARG A 378 -17.71 -7.03 16.65
N TYR A 379 -17.52 -7.78 15.59
CA TYR A 379 -17.49 -9.23 15.61
C TYR A 379 -16.10 -9.70 15.18
N GLU A 380 -15.63 -10.78 15.76
CA GLU A 380 -14.38 -11.42 15.31
C GLU A 380 -14.73 -12.63 14.45
N PHE A 381 -14.46 -12.52 13.18
CA PHE A 381 -14.64 -13.60 12.21
C PHE A 381 -13.30 -13.96 11.57
N PHE A 382 -12.83 -15.17 11.80
CA PHE A 382 -11.49 -15.58 11.43
C PHE A 382 -11.49 -16.69 10.38
N THR A 383 -10.68 -16.53 9.33
CA THR A 383 -10.47 -17.56 8.30
C THR A 383 -9.37 -18.53 8.77
N PRO A 384 -9.61 -19.85 8.88
CA PRO A 384 -8.56 -20.79 9.25
C PRO A 384 -7.51 -20.92 8.13
N LEU A 385 -6.25 -21.19 8.53
CA LEU A 385 -5.10 -21.24 7.61
C LEU A 385 -5.31 -22.21 6.43
N TRP A 386 -5.87 -23.39 6.70
CA TRP A 386 -6.11 -24.39 5.64
C TRP A 386 -7.06 -23.87 4.55
N PHE A 387 -8.09 -23.10 4.95
CA PHE A 387 -9.05 -22.52 4.01
C PHE A 387 -8.42 -21.37 3.22
N PHE A 388 -7.62 -20.53 3.89
CA PHE A 388 -6.84 -19.48 3.23
C PHE A 388 -5.92 -20.03 2.15
N ILE A 389 -5.15 -21.11 2.46
CA ILE A 389 -4.26 -21.76 1.49
C ILE A 389 -5.07 -22.37 0.34
N PHE A 390 -6.14 -23.11 0.65
CA PHE A 390 -7.02 -23.70 -0.35
C PHE A 390 -7.63 -22.66 -1.28
N PHE A 391 -8.19 -21.58 -0.72
CA PHE A 391 -8.85 -20.51 -1.47
C PHE A 391 -7.87 -19.77 -2.38
N THR A 392 -6.69 -19.46 -1.87
CA THR A 392 -5.62 -18.82 -2.64
C THR A 392 -5.13 -19.72 -3.77
N ALA A 393 -4.89 -21.00 -3.51
CA ALA A 393 -4.51 -21.96 -4.54
C ALA A 393 -5.60 -22.12 -5.62
N LEU A 394 -6.88 -22.15 -5.22
CA LEU A 394 -8.02 -22.21 -6.12
C LEU A 394 -8.07 -20.98 -7.04
N SER A 395 -7.77 -19.78 -6.54
CA SER A 395 -7.72 -18.55 -7.33
C SER A 395 -6.63 -18.60 -8.42
N PHE A 396 -5.45 -19.16 -8.12
CA PHE A 396 -4.40 -19.38 -9.11
C PHE A 396 -4.79 -20.44 -10.14
N GLY A 397 -5.43 -21.53 -9.70
CA GLY A 397 -5.97 -22.55 -10.60
C GLY A 397 -7.05 -22.01 -11.54
N ALA A 398 -7.83 -21.02 -11.10
CA ALA A 398 -8.89 -20.39 -11.89
C ALA A 398 -8.35 -19.62 -13.12
N VAL A 399 -7.07 -19.22 -13.12
CA VAL A 399 -6.41 -18.64 -14.30
C VAL A 399 -6.29 -19.66 -15.43
N LEU A 400 -6.05 -20.93 -15.10
CA LEU A 400 -5.79 -22.00 -16.06
C LEU A 400 -7.08 -22.66 -16.55
N TYR A 401 -8.06 -22.80 -15.67
CA TYR A 401 -9.26 -23.58 -15.97
C TYR A 401 -10.55 -22.81 -15.63
N LYS A 402 -11.40 -22.55 -16.61
CA LYS A 402 -12.69 -21.88 -16.41
C LYS A 402 -13.60 -22.56 -15.39
N ARG A 403 -13.52 -23.89 -15.27
CA ARG A 403 -14.30 -24.65 -14.25
C ARG A 403 -13.87 -24.25 -12.83
N LEU A 404 -12.56 -24.06 -12.61
CA LEU A 404 -12.05 -23.60 -11.30
C LEU A 404 -12.45 -22.17 -10.99
N PHE A 405 -12.60 -21.30 -12.00
CA PHE A 405 -13.15 -19.97 -11.80
C PHE A 405 -14.60 -20.01 -11.27
N VAL A 406 -15.44 -20.93 -11.79
CA VAL A 406 -16.80 -21.12 -11.26
C VAL A 406 -16.76 -21.65 -9.82
N VAL A 407 -15.92 -22.65 -9.54
CA VAL A 407 -15.74 -23.17 -8.18
C VAL A 407 -15.25 -22.09 -7.23
N PHE A 408 -14.28 -21.27 -7.64
CA PHE A 408 -13.79 -20.12 -6.87
C PHE A 408 -14.91 -19.16 -6.48
N ASN A 409 -15.77 -18.80 -7.44
CA ASN A 409 -16.91 -17.90 -7.17
C ASN A 409 -17.93 -18.52 -6.22
N ILE A 410 -18.25 -19.81 -6.39
CA ILE A 410 -19.17 -20.53 -5.48
C ILE A 410 -18.58 -20.56 -4.06
N THR A 411 -17.29 -20.91 -3.93
CA THR A 411 -16.60 -20.94 -2.63
C THR A 411 -16.58 -19.56 -1.96
N SER A 412 -16.31 -18.50 -2.73
CA SER A 412 -16.36 -17.12 -2.26
C SER A 412 -17.76 -16.72 -1.77
N ALA A 413 -18.80 -17.07 -2.53
CA ALA A 413 -20.18 -16.79 -2.15
C ALA A 413 -20.60 -17.54 -0.87
N ILE A 414 -20.30 -18.84 -0.77
CA ILE A 414 -20.59 -19.66 0.43
C ILE A 414 -19.87 -19.07 1.66
N TYR A 415 -18.59 -18.71 1.52
CA TYR A 415 -17.84 -18.10 2.59
C TYR A 415 -18.48 -16.80 3.08
N THR A 416 -18.86 -15.92 2.15
CA THR A 416 -19.50 -14.64 2.50
C THR A 416 -20.87 -14.84 3.13
N LEU A 417 -21.65 -15.81 2.65
CA LEU A 417 -22.93 -16.18 3.27
C LEU A 417 -22.74 -16.71 4.69
N SER A 418 -21.69 -17.50 4.95
CA SER A 418 -21.37 -17.97 6.30
C SER A 418 -20.96 -16.83 7.24
N ALA A 419 -20.19 -15.85 6.72
CA ALA A 419 -19.84 -14.66 7.49
C ALA A 419 -21.05 -13.76 7.79
N LEU A 420 -21.97 -13.61 6.83
CA LEU A 420 -23.24 -12.91 7.03
C LEU A 420 -24.14 -13.62 8.06
N TRP A 421 -24.23 -14.93 7.97
CA TRP A 421 -24.99 -15.73 8.95
C TRP A 421 -24.42 -15.53 10.37
N PHE A 422 -23.10 -15.51 10.50
CA PHE A 422 -22.44 -15.25 11.77
C PHE A 422 -22.73 -13.83 12.31
N LEU A 423 -22.84 -12.81 11.44
CA LEU A 423 -23.23 -11.45 11.85
C LEU A 423 -24.66 -11.37 12.40
N VAL A 424 -25.56 -12.24 11.94
CA VAL A 424 -26.98 -12.20 12.33
C VAL A 424 -27.24 -13.05 13.57
N TYR A 425 -26.53 -14.15 13.75
CA TYR A 425 -26.85 -15.18 14.78
C TYR A 425 -25.68 -15.46 15.75
N GLY A 426 -24.47 -14.97 15.52
CA GLY A 426 -23.28 -15.10 16.37
C GLY A 426 -23.10 -13.90 17.26
#